data_045e72107a888b3a433ca5f163441fbd
#
_entry.id   045e72107a888b3a433ca5f163441fbd
#
_cell.length_a   1.000
_cell.length_b   1.000
_cell.length_c   1.000
_cell.angle_alpha   90.00
_cell.angle_beta   90.00
_cell.angle_gamma   90.00
#
_symmetry.space_group_name_H-M   'P 1'
#
loop_
_entity.id
_entity.type
_entity.pdbx_description
1 polymer ?
#
loop_
_entity_poly.entity_id
_entity_poly.type
_entity_poly.pdbx_seq_one_letter_code
_entity_poly.pdbx_strand_id
1 'polypeptide(L)'
;HFTDRRQRQMCIRDRSSVTDEAELWLSFQVATCFGLDKATLEDRHLWVSENHELITKVATDPVRYLSDWEEVDEPWQFMAACHEYYHCCIKKDKPTTGLMVSVDATCSGLQILAGLAKDRSTAELVNVVPSNKPSDAYKSVAEKSKEFLPSYMHPWMTRSVCKRTVMTIPYNATKDSSRKYIREALLENNIDPTKDELTQVVNAVYNSMDSIVPGPMRVMRWIKKHVGLYIRNGAKEVQWVTPSGFVVNQRRDDIETMRMELQLLGRTSVRIPTGKYTPSPNKHKSSTAPNYIHSFDASILHRSFMQFNEPFTVIHDSVLCRAGDMGTLNRLVRE
;
A
#
# COMPACT_ATOMS: atom_id res chain seq x y z
N HIS A 1 7.81 18.53 4.65
CA HIS A 1 7.80 17.99 6.04
C HIS A 1 7.18 18.96 7.07
N PHE A 2 7.25 20.31 6.91
CA PHE A 2 6.66 21.26 7.86
C PHE A 2 5.14 21.40 7.71
N THR A 3 4.59 21.30 6.51
CA THR A 3 3.14 21.31 6.24
C THR A 3 2.45 20.06 6.79
N ASP A 4 3.07 18.91 6.69
CA ASP A 4 2.55 17.64 7.18
C ASP A 4 2.40 17.63 8.73
N ARG A 5 3.35 18.20 9.46
CA ARG A 5 3.25 18.35 10.91
C ARG A 5 2.12 19.29 11.36
N ARG A 6 1.90 20.40 10.66
CA ARG A 6 0.80 21.33 10.97
C ARG A 6 -0.57 20.71 10.69
N GLN A 7 -0.72 20.03 9.57
CA GLN A 7 -1.96 19.32 9.24
C GLN A 7 -2.27 18.22 10.25
N ARG A 8 -1.31 17.39 10.64
CA ARG A 8 -1.49 16.40 11.70
C ARG A 8 -1.87 17.01 13.04
N GLN A 9 -1.26 18.14 13.42
CA GLN A 9 -1.60 18.84 14.66
C GLN A 9 -2.99 19.48 14.61
N MET A 10 -3.44 19.98 13.46
CA MET A 10 -4.81 20.49 13.30
C MET A 10 -5.83 19.36 13.44
N CYS A 11 -5.64 18.23 12.75
CA CYS A 11 -6.51 17.06 12.83
C CYS A 11 -6.62 16.52 14.28
N ILE A 12 -5.53 16.48 15.05
CA ILE A 12 -5.54 16.02 16.45
C ILE A 12 -6.34 16.94 17.38
N ARG A 13 -6.44 18.23 17.08
CA ARG A 13 -7.17 19.21 17.90
C ARG A 13 -8.64 19.34 17.55
N ASP A 14 -8.99 19.08 16.30
CA ASP A 14 -10.35 19.17 15.82
C ASP A 14 -11.15 17.94 16.25
N ARG A 15 -12.39 18.19 16.69
CA ARG A 15 -13.32 17.15 17.15
C ARG A 15 -14.59 17.21 16.32
N SER A 16 -15.19 16.05 16.05
CA SER A 16 -16.52 15.94 15.49
C SER A 16 -17.51 15.38 16.51
N SER A 17 -18.79 15.75 16.38
CA SER A 17 -19.85 15.13 17.18
C SER A 17 -19.97 13.64 16.89
N VAL A 18 -20.30 12.85 17.89
CA VAL A 18 -20.53 11.41 17.75
C VAL A 18 -21.97 11.22 17.28
N THR A 19 -22.13 11.02 16.00
CA THR A 19 -23.40 10.65 15.32
C THR A 19 -23.39 9.14 15.07
N ASP A 20 -24.51 8.58 14.60
CA ASP A 20 -24.59 7.17 14.20
C ASP A 20 -23.54 6.84 13.10
N GLU A 21 -23.31 7.76 12.18
CA GLU A 21 -22.26 7.62 11.17
C GLU A 21 -20.86 7.64 11.79
N ALA A 22 -20.61 8.52 12.76
CA ALA A 22 -19.34 8.56 13.48
C ALA A 22 -19.11 7.29 14.31
N GLU A 23 -20.14 6.73 14.93
CA GLU A 23 -20.08 5.45 15.65
C GLU A 23 -19.71 4.30 14.69
N LEU A 24 -20.31 4.26 13.50
CA LEU A 24 -20.01 3.27 12.49
C LEU A 24 -18.53 3.32 12.06
N TRP A 25 -17.99 4.52 11.85
CA TRP A 25 -16.58 4.68 11.47
C TRP A 25 -15.60 4.49 12.62
N LEU A 26 -15.99 4.77 13.86
CA LEU A 26 -15.21 4.39 15.05
C LEU A 26 -15.15 2.86 15.19
N SER A 27 -16.28 2.18 14.98
CA SER A 27 -16.31 0.70 14.95
C SER A 27 -15.40 0.14 13.85
N PHE A 28 -15.43 0.74 12.67
CA PHE A 28 -14.53 0.39 11.57
C PHE A 28 -13.06 0.47 11.99
N GLN A 29 -12.67 1.54 12.70
CA GLN A 29 -11.28 1.72 13.13
C GLN A 29 -10.89 0.67 14.19
N VAL A 30 -11.74 0.41 15.18
CA VAL A 30 -11.50 -0.61 16.21
C VAL A 30 -11.28 -1.99 15.56
N ALA A 31 -12.21 -2.41 14.71
CA ALA A 31 -12.14 -3.73 14.08
C ALA A 31 -10.97 -3.85 13.09
N THR A 32 -10.62 -2.75 12.41
CA THR A 32 -9.45 -2.73 11.50
C THR A 32 -8.16 -2.93 12.26
N CYS A 33 -7.96 -2.21 13.36
CA CYS A 33 -6.77 -2.34 14.21
C CYS A 33 -6.67 -3.71 14.88
N PHE A 34 -7.80 -4.38 15.14
CA PHE A 34 -7.83 -5.75 15.63
C PHE A 34 -7.34 -6.77 14.59
N GLY A 35 -7.49 -6.49 13.29
CA GLY A 35 -7.08 -7.37 12.19
C GLY A 35 -8.20 -7.75 11.21
N LEU A 36 -9.39 -7.14 11.34
CA LEU A 36 -10.51 -7.40 10.42
C LEU A 36 -10.46 -6.50 9.17
N ASP A 37 -9.27 -6.31 8.61
CA ASP A 37 -9.00 -5.42 7.46
C ASP A 37 -9.67 -5.85 6.15
N LYS A 38 -10.25 -7.07 6.08
CA LYS A 38 -10.96 -7.62 4.91
C LYS A 38 -12.47 -7.81 5.13
N ALA A 39 -12.98 -7.48 6.31
CA ALA A 39 -14.42 -7.53 6.57
C ALA A 39 -15.14 -6.32 5.95
N THR A 40 -16.44 -6.45 5.69
CA THR A 40 -17.29 -5.33 5.27
C THR A 40 -17.42 -4.31 6.39
N LEU A 41 -17.95 -3.11 6.09
CA LEU A 41 -18.20 -2.08 7.09
C LEU A 41 -19.23 -2.59 8.13
N GLU A 42 -20.27 -3.26 7.66
CA GLU A 42 -21.33 -3.85 8.47
C GLU A 42 -20.82 -4.99 9.36
N ASP A 43 -20.00 -5.91 8.80
CA ASP A 43 -19.42 -7.02 9.56
C ASP A 43 -18.49 -6.50 10.67
N ARG A 44 -17.73 -5.44 10.44
CA ARG A 44 -16.88 -4.81 11.45
C ARG A 44 -17.70 -4.16 12.56
N HIS A 45 -18.77 -3.47 12.21
CA HIS A 45 -19.68 -2.87 13.19
C HIS A 45 -20.37 -3.95 14.04
N LEU A 46 -20.83 -5.03 13.42
CA LEU A 46 -21.38 -6.18 14.13
C LEU A 46 -20.37 -6.80 15.09
N TRP A 47 -19.16 -7.05 14.62
CA TRP A 47 -18.10 -7.59 15.46
C TRP A 47 -17.82 -6.70 16.69
N VAL A 48 -17.76 -5.39 16.53
CA VAL A 48 -17.54 -4.44 17.62
C VAL A 48 -18.70 -4.50 18.61
N SER A 49 -19.95 -4.58 18.15
CA SER A 49 -21.12 -4.69 19.03
C SER A 49 -21.15 -6.00 19.83
N GLU A 50 -20.64 -7.09 19.27
CA GLU A 50 -20.52 -8.39 19.95
C GLU A 50 -19.32 -8.44 20.93
N ASN A 51 -18.32 -7.55 20.76
CA ASN A 51 -17.10 -7.54 21.56
C ASN A 51 -16.98 -6.34 22.52
N HIS A 52 -18.11 -5.74 22.93
CA HIS A 52 -18.12 -4.62 23.87
C HIS A 52 -17.40 -4.94 25.21
N GLU A 53 -17.42 -6.20 25.65
CA GLU A 53 -16.72 -6.61 26.88
C GLU A 53 -15.19 -6.50 26.71
N LEU A 54 -14.63 -7.00 25.61
CA LEU A 54 -13.22 -6.87 25.27
C LEU A 54 -12.81 -5.39 25.19
N ILE A 55 -13.56 -4.60 24.43
CA ILE A 55 -13.31 -3.17 24.25
C ILE A 55 -13.32 -2.44 25.58
N THR A 56 -14.27 -2.76 26.46
CA THR A 56 -14.37 -2.18 27.81
C THR A 56 -13.15 -2.54 28.66
N LYS A 57 -12.71 -3.80 28.66
CA LYS A 57 -11.51 -4.27 29.37
C LYS A 57 -10.25 -3.52 28.91
N VAL A 58 -10.03 -3.46 27.61
CA VAL A 58 -8.87 -2.76 27.01
C VAL A 58 -8.91 -1.26 27.31
N ALA A 59 -10.10 -0.64 27.25
CA ALA A 59 -10.26 0.79 27.50
C ALA A 59 -10.07 1.19 28.96
N THR A 60 -10.47 0.34 29.92
CA THR A 60 -10.48 0.67 31.35
C THR A 60 -9.21 0.26 32.07
N ASP A 61 -8.60 -0.87 31.71
CA ASP A 61 -7.36 -1.35 32.34
C ASP A 61 -6.50 -2.12 31.31
N PRO A 62 -5.86 -1.40 30.35
CA PRO A 62 -5.11 -2.02 29.27
C PRO A 62 -3.93 -2.87 29.76
N VAL A 63 -3.34 -2.52 30.91
CA VAL A 63 -2.19 -3.24 31.46
C VAL A 63 -2.61 -4.60 32.02
N ARG A 64 -3.73 -4.65 32.75
CA ARG A 64 -4.27 -5.90 33.29
C ARG A 64 -4.69 -6.88 32.21
N TYR A 65 -5.19 -6.38 31.09
CA TYR A 65 -5.71 -7.19 29.97
C TYR A 65 -4.76 -7.18 28.76
N LEU A 66 -3.45 -7.02 29.01
CA LEU A 66 -2.44 -6.93 27.95
C LEU A 66 -2.48 -8.15 27.02
N SER A 67 -2.64 -9.37 27.57
CA SER A 67 -2.71 -10.61 26.81
C SER A 67 -3.88 -10.69 25.82
N ASP A 68 -4.91 -9.86 26.01
CA ASP A 68 -6.11 -9.89 25.15
C ASP A 68 -5.93 -9.02 23.90
N TRP A 69 -4.88 -8.18 23.85
CA TRP A 69 -4.69 -7.25 22.75
C TRP A 69 -3.24 -7.06 22.26
N GLU A 70 -2.22 -7.61 22.93
CA GLU A 70 -0.81 -7.43 22.54
C GLU A 70 -0.45 -8.06 21.19
N GLU A 71 -1.18 -9.11 20.77
CA GLU A 71 -0.95 -9.84 19.52
C GLU A 71 -1.87 -9.44 18.35
N VAL A 72 -2.70 -8.39 18.51
CA VAL A 72 -3.54 -7.89 17.40
C VAL A 72 -2.67 -7.19 16.35
N ASP A 73 -3.21 -6.97 15.16
CA ASP A 73 -2.44 -6.42 14.02
C ASP A 73 -1.80 -5.06 14.35
N GLU A 74 -2.53 -4.16 15.02
CA GLU A 74 -2.03 -2.83 15.40
C GLU A 74 -2.33 -2.53 16.89
N PRO A 75 -1.56 -3.08 17.84
CA PRO A 75 -1.91 -3.08 19.27
C PRO A 75 -2.15 -1.68 19.86
N TRP A 76 -1.25 -0.73 19.61
CA TRP A 76 -1.36 0.61 20.18
C TRP A 76 -2.51 1.42 19.61
N GLN A 77 -2.76 1.28 18.31
CA GLN A 77 -3.90 1.90 17.64
C GLN A 77 -5.21 1.26 18.10
N PHE A 78 -5.22 -0.06 18.28
CA PHE A 78 -6.37 -0.79 18.82
C PHE A 78 -6.73 -0.32 20.23
N MET A 79 -5.75 -0.22 21.14
CA MET A 79 -5.96 0.29 22.49
C MET A 79 -6.54 1.72 22.47
N ALA A 80 -5.97 2.62 21.64
CA ALA A 80 -6.45 3.99 21.52
C ALA A 80 -7.88 4.05 20.95
N ALA A 81 -8.18 3.22 19.94
CA ALA A 81 -9.51 3.12 19.36
C ALA A 81 -10.54 2.55 20.33
N CYS A 82 -10.19 1.52 21.11
CA CYS A 82 -11.03 0.98 22.18
C CYS A 82 -11.36 2.03 23.24
N HIS A 83 -10.37 2.80 23.69
CA HIS A 83 -10.56 3.86 24.66
C HIS A 83 -11.53 4.94 24.13
N GLU A 84 -11.34 5.39 22.90
CA GLU A 84 -12.21 6.40 22.28
C GLU A 84 -13.63 5.85 22.07
N TYR A 85 -13.78 4.65 21.53
CA TYR A 85 -15.07 4.00 21.32
C TYR A 85 -15.83 3.78 22.62
N TYR A 86 -15.15 3.32 23.67
CA TYR A 86 -15.74 3.12 24.99
C TYR A 86 -16.37 4.41 25.53
N HIS A 87 -15.62 5.52 25.53
CA HIS A 87 -16.11 6.79 26.06
C HIS A 87 -17.19 7.43 25.19
N CYS A 88 -17.08 7.30 23.86
CA CYS A 88 -18.01 7.91 22.93
C CYS A 88 -19.31 7.11 22.76
N CYS A 89 -19.21 5.78 22.65
CA CYS A 89 -20.33 4.93 22.21
C CYS A 89 -20.88 4.03 23.30
N ILE A 90 -20.03 3.46 24.19
CA ILE A 90 -20.50 2.57 25.25
C ILE A 90 -20.91 3.38 26.50
N LYS A 91 -19.99 4.12 27.09
CA LYS A 91 -20.23 4.91 28.31
C LYS A 91 -20.98 6.21 28.03
N LYS A 92 -20.83 6.76 26.83
CA LYS A 92 -21.48 7.99 26.36
C LYS A 92 -21.23 9.23 27.21
N ASP A 93 -20.04 9.29 27.84
CA ASP A 93 -19.62 10.46 28.65
C ASP A 93 -18.80 11.47 27.81
N LYS A 94 -18.52 11.16 26.53
CA LYS A 94 -17.79 12.00 25.61
C LYS A 94 -18.58 12.22 24.33
N PRO A 95 -19.21 13.40 24.15
CA PRO A 95 -20.10 13.66 23.01
C PRO A 95 -19.36 13.95 21.70
N THR A 96 -18.03 14.12 21.75
CA THR A 96 -17.21 14.45 20.57
C THR A 96 -15.98 13.55 20.51
N THR A 97 -15.58 13.17 19.32
CA THR A 97 -14.37 12.38 19.07
C THR A 97 -13.31 13.18 18.33
N GLY A 98 -12.06 12.97 18.69
CA GLY A 98 -10.88 13.46 17.98
C GLY A 98 -10.07 12.33 17.34
N LEU A 99 -10.55 11.08 17.44
CA LEU A 99 -9.87 9.95 16.81
C LEU A 99 -9.96 10.07 15.29
N MET A 100 -8.81 9.95 14.64
CA MET A 100 -8.73 9.89 13.19
C MET A 100 -9.00 8.46 12.72
N VAL A 101 -9.94 8.31 11.82
CA VAL A 101 -10.22 7.05 11.14
C VAL A 101 -9.35 6.99 9.88
N SER A 102 -8.69 5.87 9.69
CA SER A 102 -7.81 5.62 8.54
C SER A 102 -8.47 4.67 7.55
N VAL A 103 -8.49 5.05 6.28
CA VAL A 103 -8.89 4.17 5.16
C VAL A 103 -7.74 4.08 4.19
N ASP A 104 -7.35 2.86 3.84
CA ASP A 104 -6.22 2.55 2.99
C ASP A 104 -6.66 1.90 1.68
N ALA A 105 -5.92 2.16 0.60
CA ALA A 105 -6.15 1.46 -0.67
C ALA A 105 -5.72 -0.01 -0.57
N THR A 106 -6.49 -0.90 -1.16
CA THR A 106 -6.21 -2.35 -1.08
C THR A 106 -4.92 -2.72 -1.82
N CYS A 107 -4.69 -2.14 -2.99
CA CYS A 107 -3.50 -2.34 -3.83
C CYS A 107 -3.51 -1.30 -4.97
N SER A 108 -3.24 -0.03 -4.65
CA SER A 108 -3.41 1.12 -5.56
C SER A 108 -2.71 0.94 -6.90
N GLY A 109 -1.49 0.41 -6.90
CA GLY A 109 -0.74 0.16 -8.14
C GLY A 109 -1.44 -0.78 -9.12
N LEU A 110 -2.04 -1.88 -8.66
CA LEU A 110 -2.80 -2.78 -9.53
C LEU A 110 -4.16 -2.19 -9.90
N GLN A 111 -4.79 -1.43 -9.01
CA GLN A 111 -6.06 -0.75 -9.27
C GLN A 111 -5.91 0.23 -10.44
N ILE A 112 -4.91 1.10 -10.40
CA ILE A 112 -4.61 2.07 -11.47
C ILE A 112 -4.28 1.35 -12.78
N LEU A 113 -3.42 0.32 -12.73
CA LEU A 113 -3.05 -0.42 -13.92
C LEU A 113 -4.22 -1.20 -14.53
N ALA A 114 -5.14 -1.73 -13.72
CA ALA A 114 -6.37 -2.39 -14.18
C ALA A 114 -7.28 -1.40 -14.91
N GLY A 115 -7.46 -0.19 -14.35
CA GLY A 115 -8.20 0.89 -14.99
C GLY A 115 -7.58 1.33 -16.32
N LEU A 116 -6.28 1.53 -16.36
CA LEU A 116 -5.53 1.88 -17.59
C LEU A 116 -5.62 0.78 -18.66
N ALA A 117 -5.55 -0.49 -18.24
CA ALA A 117 -5.68 -1.63 -19.13
C ALA A 117 -7.12 -1.90 -19.58
N LYS A 118 -8.11 -1.28 -18.92
CA LYS A 118 -9.55 -1.61 -19.02
C LYS A 118 -9.78 -3.12 -18.81
N ASP A 119 -9.05 -3.70 -17.87
CA ASP A 119 -9.10 -5.12 -17.54
C ASP A 119 -10.11 -5.34 -16.41
N ARG A 120 -11.35 -5.68 -16.78
CA ARG A 120 -12.44 -5.87 -15.83
C ARG A 120 -12.18 -6.98 -14.83
N SER A 121 -11.59 -8.09 -15.26
CA SER A 121 -11.31 -9.23 -14.38
C SER A 121 -10.31 -8.85 -13.27
N THR A 122 -9.27 -8.12 -13.62
CA THR A 122 -8.34 -7.56 -12.63
C THR A 122 -9.01 -6.50 -11.77
N ALA A 123 -9.85 -5.63 -12.33
CA ALA A 123 -10.55 -4.58 -11.59
C ALA A 123 -11.51 -5.13 -10.52
N GLU A 124 -12.19 -6.25 -10.80
CA GLU A 124 -12.99 -7.00 -9.83
C GLU A 124 -12.12 -7.60 -8.71
N LEU A 125 -10.99 -8.18 -9.07
CA LEU A 125 -10.05 -8.81 -8.13
C LEU A 125 -9.40 -7.81 -7.17
N VAL A 126 -9.16 -6.57 -7.61
CA VAL A 126 -8.51 -5.51 -6.79
C VAL A 126 -9.51 -4.48 -6.23
N ASN A 127 -10.79 -4.81 -6.23
CA ASN A 127 -11.87 -4.00 -5.63
C ASN A 127 -12.07 -2.61 -6.26
N VAL A 128 -11.84 -2.46 -7.56
CA VAL A 128 -12.18 -1.24 -8.33
C VAL A 128 -13.65 -1.30 -8.80
N VAL A 129 -14.15 -2.49 -9.06
CA VAL A 129 -15.55 -2.71 -9.41
C VAL A 129 -16.32 -3.07 -8.13
N PRO A 130 -17.50 -2.46 -7.88
CA PRO A 130 -18.32 -2.79 -6.72
C PRO A 130 -18.66 -4.28 -6.65
N SER A 131 -18.54 -4.88 -5.47
CA SER A 131 -18.86 -6.28 -5.19
C SER A 131 -19.44 -6.43 -3.79
N ASN A 132 -20.20 -7.50 -3.54
CA ASN A 132 -20.81 -7.76 -2.23
C ASN A 132 -19.77 -8.10 -1.14
N LYS A 133 -18.61 -8.62 -1.53
CA LYS A 133 -17.51 -8.91 -0.61
C LYS A 133 -16.18 -8.47 -1.21
N PRO A 134 -15.27 -7.92 -0.41
CA PRO A 134 -13.94 -7.58 -0.88
C PRO A 134 -13.18 -8.81 -1.39
N SER A 135 -12.55 -8.68 -2.54
CA SER A 135 -11.63 -9.68 -3.09
C SER A 135 -10.23 -9.51 -2.50
N ASP A 136 -9.47 -10.60 -2.41
CA ASP A 136 -8.08 -10.59 -1.96
C ASP A 136 -7.15 -11.08 -3.07
N ALA A 137 -6.56 -10.14 -3.80
CA ALA A 137 -5.63 -10.42 -4.89
C ALA A 137 -4.40 -11.22 -4.42
N TYR A 138 -3.93 -10.97 -3.19
CA TYR A 138 -2.75 -11.66 -2.65
C TYR A 138 -3.03 -13.14 -2.41
N LYS A 139 -4.21 -13.46 -1.85
CA LYS A 139 -4.66 -14.83 -1.65
C LYS A 139 -4.86 -15.53 -2.99
N SER A 140 -5.46 -14.86 -3.97
CA SER A 140 -5.67 -15.42 -5.31
C SER A 140 -4.34 -15.74 -6.01
N VAL A 141 -3.33 -14.87 -5.88
CA VAL A 141 -1.99 -15.14 -6.42
C VAL A 141 -1.33 -16.32 -5.68
N ALA A 142 -1.47 -16.39 -4.34
CA ALA A 142 -0.91 -17.51 -3.57
C ALA A 142 -1.52 -18.86 -4.02
N GLU A 143 -2.85 -18.93 -4.15
CA GLU A 143 -3.54 -20.16 -4.62
C GLU A 143 -3.11 -20.52 -6.05
N LYS A 144 -3.08 -19.56 -6.96
CA LYS A 144 -2.65 -19.80 -8.35
C LYS A 144 -1.19 -20.26 -8.45
N SER A 145 -0.34 -19.78 -7.55
CA SER A 145 1.08 -20.14 -7.55
C SER A 145 1.31 -21.63 -7.24
N LYS A 146 0.39 -22.28 -6.54
CA LYS A 146 0.46 -23.72 -6.24
C LYS A 146 0.45 -24.57 -7.51
N GLU A 147 -0.24 -24.12 -8.58
CA GLU A 147 -0.27 -24.83 -9.86
C GLU A 147 1.11 -24.92 -10.55
N PHE A 148 2.05 -24.06 -10.19
CA PHE A 148 3.40 -23.98 -10.76
C PHE A 148 4.46 -24.61 -9.85
N LEU A 149 4.04 -25.25 -8.74
CA LEU A 149 4.96 -25.77 -7.70
C LEU A 149 4.64 -27.24 -7.37
N PRO A 150 5.65 -27.99 -6.97
CA PRO A 150 5.45 -29.33 -6.40
C PRO A 150 4.56 -29.29 -5.17
N SER A 151 3.79 -30.39 -4.93
CA SER A 151 2.81 -30.46 -3.85
C SER A 151 3.35 -30.19 -2.46
N TYR A 152 4.61 -30.53 -2.18
CA TYR A 152 5.22 -30.31 -0.88
C TYR A 152 5.47 -28.82 -0.58
N MET A 153 5.54 -27.94 -1.61
CA MET A 153 5.66 -26.51 -1.45
C MET A 153 4.30 -25.78 -1.34
N HIS A 154 3.17 -26.45 -1.57
CA HIS A 154 1.85 -25.81 -1.52
C HIS A 154 1.54 -25.17 -0.17
N PRO A 155 1.90 -25.77 1.00
CA PRO A 155 1.71 -25.13 2.30
C PRO A 155 2.50 -23.85 2.49
N TRP A 156 3.60 -23.63 1.74
CA TRP A 156 4.41 -22.42 1.79
C TRP A 156 3.70 -21.22 1.17
N MET A 157 2.79 -21.49 0.21
CA MET A 157 2.11 -20.44 -0.56
C MET A 157 0.93 -19.87 0.23
N THR A 158 1.25 -18.98 1.15
CA THR A 158 0.29 -18.23 1.95
C THR A 158 0.13 -16.80 1.43
N ARG A 159 -0.92 -16.13 1.88
CA ARG A 159 -1.16 -14.70 1.62
C ARG A 159 0.05 -13.85 2.03
N SER A 160 0.60 -14.09 3.23
CA SER A 160 1.72 -13.33 3.79
C SER A 160 2.99 -13.45 2.94
N VAL A 161 3.31 -14.65 2.46
CA VAL A 161 4.47 -14.90 1.59
C VAL A 161 4.37 -14.16 0.25
N CYS A 162 3.16 -14.06 -0.33
CA CYS A 162 2.94 -13.40 -1.61
C CYS A 162 2.76 -11.89 -1.50
N LYS A 163 2.20 -11.38 -0.40
CA LYS A 163 1.73 -9.99 -0.23
C LYS A 163 2.76 -8.97 -0.67
N ARG A 164 3.96 -8.99 -0.08
CA ARG A 164 4.99 -7.97 -0.33
C ARG A 164 5.49 -7.99 -1.78
N THR A 165 5.63 -9.18 -2.36
CA THR A 165 6.03 -9.34 -3.77
C THR A 165 4.96 -8.80 -4.71
N VAL A 166 3.69 -9.19 -4.53
CA VAL A 166 2.57 -8.74 -5.36
C VAL A 166 2.38 -7.24 -5.28
N MET A 167 2.47 -6.65 -4.07
CA MET A 167 2.40 -5.19 -3.87
C MET A 167 3.48 -4.43 -4.61
N THR A 168 4.69 -4.97 -4.70
CA THR A 168 5.85 -4.25 -5.22
C THR A 168 6.09 -4.46 -6.72
N ILE A 169 5.48 -5.48 -7.35
CA ILE A 169 5.57 -5.71 -8.79
C ILE A 169 5.09 -4.51 -9.62
N PRO A 170 3.94 -3.87 -9.33
CA PRO A 170 3.51 -2.66 -10.04
C PRO A 170 4.52 -1.52 -9.97
N TYR A 171 5.29 -1.47 -8.90
CA TYR A 171 6.37 -0.51 -8.69
C TYR A 171 7.73 -1.01 -9.20
N ASN A 172 7.70 -1.98 -10.11
CA ASN A 172 8.86 -2.49 -10.82
C ASN A 172 9.88 -3.23 -9.96
N ALA A 173 9.44 -3.92 -8.90
CA ALA A 173 10.30 -4.81 -8.14
C ALA A 173 10.93 -5.86 -9.08
N THR A 174 12.21 -6.14 -8.84
CA THR A 174 12.94 -7.18 -9.59
C THR A 174 12.72 -8.54 -8.97
N LYS A 175 12.97 -9.62 -9.74
CA LYS A 175 12.96 -10.97 -9.18
C LYS A 175 13.94 -11.14 -8.01
N ASP A 176 15.05 -10.38 -8.00
CA ASP A 176 16.01 -10.42 -6.90
C ASP A 176 15.45 -9.77 -5.63
N SER A 177 14.75 -8.63 -5.75
CA SER A 177 14.04 -8.03 -4.62
C SER A 177 12.95 -8.97 -4.11
N SER A 178 12.15 -9.57 -5.00
CA SER A 178 11.10 -10.52 -4.66
C SER A 178 11.66 -11.78 -3.97
N ARG A 179 12.84 -12.25 -4.40
CA ARG A 179 13.54 -13.38 -3.74
C ARG A 179 13.84 -13.06 -2.27
N LYS A 180 14.30 -11.83 -2.00
CA LYS A 180 14.54 -11.39 -0.63
C LYS A 180 13.25 -11.37 0.20
N TYR A 181 12.18 -10.77 -0.31
CA TYR A 181 10.90 -10.65 0.40
C TYR A 181 10.25 -12.00 0.68
N ILE A 182 10.26 -12.91 -0.30
CA ILE A 182 9.70 -14.26 -0.16
C ILE A 182 10.54 -15.06 0.85
N ARG A 183 11.87 -14.96 0.81
CA ARG A 183 12.73 -15.65 1.76
C ARG A 183 12.47 -15.17 3.20
N GLU A 184 12.39 -13.86 3.41
CA GLU A 184 12.07 -13.27 4.72
C GLU A 184 10.76 -13.83 5.26
N ALA A 185 9.70 -13.81 4.45
CA ALA A 185 8.37 -14.30 4.85
C ALA A 185 8.34 -15.84 5.09
N LEU A 186 9.11 -16.62 4.36
CA LEU A 186 9.23 -18.06 4.60
C LEU A 186 9.99 -18.35 5.90
N LEU A 187 11.05 -17.61 6.20
CA LEU A 187 11.78 -17.74 7.46
C LEU A 187 10.93 -17.38 8.68
N GLU A 188 10.09 -16.37 8.60
CA GLU A 188 9.09 -16.02 9.62
C GLU A 188 8.12 -17.18 9.91
N ASN A 189 7.87 -18.03 8.91
CA ASN A 189 7.05 -19.24 9.05
C ASN A 189 7.89 -20.50 9.38
N ASN A 190 9.15 -20.35 9.82
CA ASN A 190 10.10 -21.43 10.12
C ASN A 190 10.42 -22.34 8.92
N ILE A 191 10.40 -21.79 7.71
CA ILE A 191 10.73 -22.49 6.46
C ILE A 191 12.02 -21.89 5.92
N ASP A 192 13.12 -22.66 5.84
CA ASP A 192 14.37 -22.23 5.22
C ASP A 192 14.52 -22.86 3.83
N PRO A 193 14.15 -22.15 2.74
CA PRO A 193 14.18 -22.70 1.40
C PRO A 193 15.61 -22.74 0.85
N THR A 194 15.94 -23.76 0.08
CA THR A 194 17.13 -23.79 -0.76
C THR A 194 17.07 -22.70 -1.84
N LYS A 195 18.20 -22.40 -2.49
CA LYS A 195 18.24 -21.42 -3.58
C LYS A 195 17.34 -21.79 -4.77
N ASP A 196 17.27 -23.08 -5.06
CA ASP A 196 16.46 -23.59 -6.19
C ASP A 196 14.99 -23.55 -5.87
N GLU A 197 14.58 -23.96 -4.68
CA GLU A 197 13.19 -23.86 -4.19
C GLU A 197 12.74 -22.40 -4.16
N LEU A 198 13.55 -21.50 -3.63
CA LEU A 198 13.25 -20.08 -3.61
C LEU A 198 13.08 -19.50 -5.03
N THR A 199 13.91 -19.96 -5.97
CA THR A 199 13.80 -19.56 -7.38
C THR A 199 12.51 -20.08 -8.01
N GLN A 200 12.10 -21.31 -7.70
CA GLN A 200 10.83 -21.87 -8.14
C GLN A 200 9.63 -21.08 -7.60
N VAL A 201 9.62 -20.76 -6.29
CA VAL A 201 8.57 -19.97 -5.66
C VAL A 201 8.47 -18.58 -6.28
N VAL A 202 9.60 -17.88 -6.47
CA VAL A 202 9.59 -16.56 -7.15
C VAL A 202 9.01 -16.65 -8.57
N ASN A 203 9.43 -17.65 -9.35
CA ASN A 203 8.91 -17.82 -10.71
C ASN A 203 7.41 -18.17 -10.71
N ALA A 204 6.94 -19.00 -9.78
CA ALA A 204 5.53 -19.34 -9.62
C ALA A 204 4.67 -18.09 -9.35
N VAL A 205 5.11 -17.21 -8.45
CA VAL A 205 4.42 -15.93 -8.17
C VAL A 205 4.36 -15.06 -9.42
N TYR A 206 5.45 -14.89 -10.18
CA TYR A 206 5.44 -14.08 -11.40
C TYR A 206 4.57 -14.68 -12.51
N ASN A 207 4.58 -16.01 -12.68
CA ASN A 207 3.71 -16.69 -13.65
C ASN A 207 2.23 -16.53 -13.26
N SER A 208 1.92 -16.58 -11.96
CA SER A 208 0.59 -16.36 -11.44
C SER A 208 0.12 -14.92 -11.68
N MET A 209 0.98 -13.94 -11.50
CA MET A 209 0.67 -12.54 -11.82
C MET A 209 0.36 -12.36 -13.30
N ASP A 210 1.14 -12.95 -14.21
CA ASP A 210 0.86 -12.91 -15.64
C ASP A 210 -0.48 -13.56 -16.01
N SER A 211 -0.91 -14.59 -15.26
CA SER A 211 -2.17 -15.30 -15.47
C SER A 211 -3.39 -14.57 -14.88
N ILE A 212 -3.26 -14.04 -13.64
CA ILE A 212 -4.39 -13.48 -12.89
C ILE A 212 -4.61 -12.01 -13.22
N VAL A 213 -3.53 -11.23 -13.45
CA VAL A 213 -3.59 -9.80 -13.73
C VAL A 213 -2.91 -9.46 -15.07
N PRO A 214 -3.37 -10.04 -16.18
CA PRO A 214 -2.70 -9.92 -17.48
C PRO A 214 -2.68 -8.50 -18.02
N GLY A 215 -3.73 -7.72 -17.78
CA GLY A 215 -3.83 -6.32 -18.22
C GLY A 215 -2.73 -5.44 -17.61
N PRO A 216 -2.63 -5.33 -16.29
CA PRO A 216 -1.55 -4.63 -15.61
C PRO A 216 -0.16 -5.04 -16.07
N MET A 217 0.10 -6.35 -16.19
CA MET A 217 1.40 -6.86 -16.63
C MET A 217 1.73 -6.47 -18.06
N ARG A 218 0.74 -6.41 -18.96
CA ARG A 218 0.92 -5.90 -20.35
C ARG A 218 1.26 -4.41 -20.36
N VAL A 219 0.53 -3.59 -19.61
CA VAL A 219 0.78 -2.13 -19.51
C VAL A 219 2.19 -1.88 -19.01
N MET A 220 2.62 -2.54 -17.95
CA MET A 220 3.98 -2.39 -17.43
C MET A 220 5.06 -2.76 -18.46
N ARG A 221 4.90 -3.89 -19.16
CA ARG A 221 5.83 -4.30 -20.22
C ARG A 221 5.86 -3.30 -21.37
N TRP A 222 4.70 -2.75 -21.73
CA TRP A 222 4.57 -1.73 -22.77
C TRP A 222 5.32 -0.45 -22.38
N ILE A 223 5.10 0.07 -21.17
CA ILE A 223 5.81 1.26 -20.66
C ILE A 223 7.32 1.04 -20.71
N LYS A 224 7.82 -0.07 -20.16
CA LYS A 224 9.26 -0.39 -20.16
C LYS A 224 9.86 -0.41 -21.56
N LYS A 225 9.18 -1.05 -22.51
CA LYS A 225 9.64 -1.17 -23.89
C LYS A 225 9.72 0.19 -24.56
N HIS A 226 8.63 0.97 -24.53
CA HIS A 226 8.54 2.22 -25.28
C HIS A 226 9.38 3.35 -24.68
N VAL A 227 9.42 3.46 -23.34
CA VAL A 227 10.30 4.41 -22.66
C VAL A 227 11.77 4.13 -22.99
N GLY A 228 12.17 2.86 -22.99
CA GLY A 228 13.55 2.50 -23.34
C GLY A 228 13.91 2.84 -24.79
N LEU A 229 12.98 2.68 -25.72
CA LEU A 229 13.17 3.07 -27.12
C LEU A 229 13.21 4.60 -27.26
N TYR A 230 12.30 5.31 -26.60
CA TYR A 230 12.20 6.76 -26.65
C TYR A 230 13.51 7.44 -26.21
N ILE A 231 14.09 7.01 -25.10
CA ILE A 231 15.36 7.55 -24.60
C ILE A 231 16.54 7.16 -25.53
N ARG A 232 16.56 5.94 -26.07
CA ARG A 232 17.60 5.52 -27.05
C ARG A 232 17.56 6.33 -28.34
N ASN A 233 16.38 6.82 -28.71
CA ASN A 233 16.19 7.66 -29.89
C ASN A 233 16.50 9.15 -29.63
N GLY A 234 17.15 9.47 -28.50
CA GLY A 234 17.68 10.80 -28.22
C GLY A 234 16.82 11.66 -27.32
N ALA A 235 15.69 11.16 -26.79
CA ALA A 235 14.92 11.88 -25.79
C ALA A 235 15.71 12.00 -24.49
N LYS A 236 15.63 13.16 -23.84
CA LYS A 236 16.38 13.46 -22.61
C LYS A 236 15.58 13.17 -21.35
N GLU A 237 14.26 13.18 -21.46
CA GLU A 237 13.33 13.02 -20.33
C GLU A 237 12.01 12.41 -20.81
N VAL A 238 11.21 11.95 -19.85
CA VAL A 238 9.83 11.49 -20.07
C VAL A 238 8.90 12.45 -19.35
N GLN A 239 7.91 12.98 -20.05
CA GLN A 239 6.95 13.94 -19.50
C GLN A 239 5.52 13.40 -19.65
N TRP A 240 4.68 13.68 -18.64
CA TRP A 240 3.25 13.45 -18.71
C TRP A 240 2.48 14.44 -17.85
N VAL A 241 1.18 14.58 -18.12
CA VAL A 241 0.26 15.38 -17.32
C VAL A 241 -0.66 14.43 -16.56
N THR A 242 -0.81 14.66 -15.27
CA THR A 242 -1.70 13.85 -14.42
C THR A 242 -3.16 14.29 -14.58
N PRO A 243 -4.15 13.47 -14.18
CA PRO A 243 -5.56 13.86 -14.19
C PRO A 243 -5.90 15.12 -13.37
N SER A 244 -5.09 15.46 -12.37
CA SER A 244 -5.20 16.72 -11.62
C SER A 244 -4.53 17.93 -12.29
N GLY A 245 -3.96 17.76 -13.51
CA GLY A 245 -3.29 18.83 -14.25
C GLY A 245 -1.82 19.05 -13.88
N PHE A 246 -1.25 18.27 -12.97
CA PHE A 246 0.16 18.38 -12.58
C PHE A 246 1.06 17.84 -13.69
N VAL A 247 2.05 18.63 -14.10
CA VAL A 247 3.04 18.23 -15.12
C VAL A 247 4.22 17.54 -14.45
N VAL A 248 4.45 16.28 -14.80
CA VAL A 248 5.58 15.49 -14.30
C VAL A 248 6.68 15.46 -15.36
N ASN A 249 7.88 15.90 -14.99
CA ASN A 249 9.10 15.78 -15.79
C ASN A 249 10.02 14.76 -15.13
N GLN A 250 10.26 13.64 -15.78
CA GLN A 250 11.18 12.64 -15.29
C GLN A 250 12.45 12.61 -16.11
N ARG A 251 13.56 12.99 -15.49
CA ARG A 251 14.91 12.84 -16.02
C ARG A 251 15.73 11.90 -15.15
N ARG A 252 16.39 10.95 -15.77
CA ARG A 252 17.27 9.96 -15.11
C ARG A 252 18.53 9.81 -15.93
N ASP A 253 19.63 10.31 -15.39
CA ASP A 253 20.93 10.33 -16.06
C ASP A 253 21.88 9.28 -15.47
N ASP A 254 22.77 8.78 -16.31
CA ASP A 254 24.00 8.13 -15.90
C ASP A 254 25.09 9.19 -15.77
N ILE A 255 25.90 9.07 -14.74
CA ILE A 255 27.03 9.98 -14.48
C ILE A 255 28.28 9.30 -15.05
N GLU A 256 28.95 9.98 -15.98
CA GLU A 256 30.24 9.52 -16.44
C GLU A 256 31.25 9.59 -15.29
N THR A 257 31.95 8.50 -15.04
CA THR A 257 32.96 8.45 -13.98
C THR A 257 34.32 8.09 -14.58
N MET A 258 35.39 8.77 -14.13
CA MET A 258 36.76 8.38 -14.40
C MET A 258 37.35 7.60 -13.24
N ARG A 259 38.17 6.61 -13.53
CA ARG A 259 38.92 5.85 -12.51
C ARG A 259 40.20 6.61 -12.22
N MET A 260 40.43 6.93 -10.96
CA MET A 260 41.66 7.53 -10.46
C MET A 260 42.35 6.52 -9.53
N GLU A 261 43.64 6.29 -9.74
CA GLU A 261 44.47 5.43 -8.86
C GLU A 261 45.14 6.32 -7.83
N LEU A 262 44.96 6.02 -6.56
CA LEU A 262 45.56 6.69 -5.43
C LEU A 262 46.72 5.81 -4.90
N GLN A 263 47.94 6.37 -4.83
CA GLN A 263 49.13 5.65 -4.34
C GLN A 263 49.41 5.89 -2.86
N LEU A 264 48.71 6.82 -2.21
CA LEU A 264 48.98 7.25 -0.82
C LEU A 264 48.63 6.20 0.26
N LEU A 265 47.77 5.23 -0.03
CA LEU A 265 47.31 4.19 0.91
C LEU A 265 47.37 2.77 0.32
N GLY A 266 48.39 2.51 -0.50
CA GLY A 266 48.42 1.33 -1.34
C GLY A 266 47.70 1.53 -2.67
N ARG A 267 47.59 0.49 -3.51
CA ARG A 267 46.91 0.57 -4.81
C ARG A 267 45.38 0.59 -4.62
N THR A 268 44.80 1.74 -4.35
CA THR A 268 43.36 1.93 -4.25
C THR A 268 42.86 2.72 -5.44
N SER A 269 41.78 2.23 -6.11
CA SER A 269 41.15 2.96 -7.20
C SER A 269 39.83 3.54 -6.76
N VAL A 270 39.63 4.84 -7.01
CA VAL A 270 38.40 5.57 -6.73
C VAL A 270 37.75 5.98 -8.05
N ARG A 271 36.41 5.91 -8.14
CA ARG A 271 35.67 6.44 -9.28
C ARG A 271 35.19 7.84 -8.95
N ILE A 272 35.61 8.81 -9.73
CA ILE A 272 35.26 10.22 -9.56
C ILE A 272 34.32 10.65 -10.68
N PRO A 273 33.18 11.34 -10.38
CA PRO A 273 32.29 11.88 -11.39
C PRO A 273 33.01 12.92 -12.27
N THR A 274 32.87 12.82 -13.59
CA THR A 274 33.45 13.79 -14.55
C THR A 274 32.60 15.03 -14.75
N GLY A 275 31.38 15.06 -14.14
CA GLY A 275 30.41 16.15 -14.35
C GLY A 275 29.59 16.01 -15.64
N LYS A 276 29.83 15.00 -16.45
CA LYS A 276 29.00 14.72 -17.62
C LYS A 276 27.85 13.80 -17.29
N TYR A 277 26.65 14.14 -17.77
CA TYR A 277 25.41 13.43 -17.54
C TYR A 277 24.79 13.03 -18.87
N THR A 278 24.42 11.76 -19.00
CA THR A 278 23.74 11.24 -20.19
C THR A 278 22.44 10.53 -19.82
N PRO A 279 21.33 10.77 -20.54
CA PRO A 279 20.08 10.10 -20.26
C PRO A 279 20.21 8.57 -20.25
N SER A 280 19.82 7.92 -19.16
CA SER A 280 19.96 6.47 -18.99
C SER A 280 18.68 5.74 -19.38
N PRO A 281 18.67 4.96 -20.47
CA PRO A 281 17.50 4.17 -20.84
C PRO A 281 17.07 3.17 -19.76
N ASN A 282 18.03 2.58 -19.04
CA ASN A 282 17.75 1.59 -18.01
C ASN A 282 17.12 2.22 -16.75
N LYS A 283 17.65 3.35 -16.29
CA LYS A 283 17.06 4.08 -15.16
C LYS A 283 15.66 4.60 -15.51
N HIS A 284 15.43 5.10 -16.72
CA HIS A 284 14.09 5.50 -17.17
C HIS A 284 13.13 4.31 -17.20
N LYS A 285 13.52 3.17 -17.78
CA LYS A 285 12.70 1.95 -17.77
C LYS A 285 12.29 1.50 -16.38
N SER A 286 13.19 1.60 -15.41
CA SER A 286 12.92 1.14 -14.05
C SER A 286 12.06 2.10 -13.24
N SER A 287 12.11 3.41 -13.53
CA SER A 287 11.44 4.42 -12.71
C SER A 287 10.13 4.96 -13.32
N THR A 288 9.90 4.84 -14.64
CA THR A 288 8.73 5.49 -15.25
C THR A 288 7.41 4.88 -14.80
N ALA A 289 7.27 3.54 -14.80
CA ALA A 289 6.02 2.92 -14.39
C ALA A 289 5.68 3.23 -12.91
N PRO A 290 6.61 3.07 -11.94
CA PRO A 290 6.36 3.48 -10.57
C PRO A 290 5.97 4.95 -10.41
N ASN A 291 6.72 5.87 -11.02
CA ASN A 291 6.45 7.30 -10.91
C ASN A 291 5.11 7.68 -11.55
N TYR A 292 4.75 7.03 -12.65
CA TYR A 292 3.45 7.22 -13.30
C TYR A 292 2.31 6.79 -12.37
N ILE A 293 2.40 5.59 -11.78
CA ILE A 293 1.40 5.07 -10.83
C ILE A 293 1.28 6.00 -9.63
N HIS A 294 2.38 6.37 -8.97
CA HIS A 294 2.37 7.28 -7.83
C HIS A 294 1.80 8.66 -8.17
N SER A 295 2.03 9.16 -9.38
CA SER A 295 1.46 10.43 -9.82
C SER A 295 -0.06 10.36 -10.02
N PHE A 296 -0.57 9.20 -10.41
CA PHE A 296 -2.00 8.93 -10.49
C PHE A 296 -2.64 8.80 -9.11
N ASP A 297 -2.03 8.05 -8.19
CA ASP A 297 -2.47 7.99 -6.79
C ASP A 297 -2.62 9.38 -6.19
N ALA A 298 -1.57 10.19 -6.27
CA ALA A 298 -1.61 11.57 -5.81
C ALA A 298 -2.69 12.40 -6.50
N SER A 299 -2.93 12.15 -7.79
CA SER A 299 -3.95 12.87 -8.57
C SER A 299 -5.37 12.53 -8.15
N ILE A 300 -5.66 11.27 -7.79
CA ILE A 300 -6.95 10.86 -7.24
C ILE A 300 -7.20 11.62 -5.93
N LEU A 301 -6.23 11.60 -5.03
CA LEU A 301 -6.34 12.32 -3.76
C LEU A 301 -6.50 13.84 -3.95
N HIS A 302 -5.72 14.46 -4.84
CA HIS A 302 -5.85 15.89 -5.13
C HIS A 302 -7.28 16.24 -5.59
N ARG A 303 -7.87 15.44 -6.47
CA ARG A 303 -9.23 15.69 -6.97
C ARG A 303 -10.30 15.48 -5.89
N SER A 304 -10.15 14.44 -5.07
CA SER A 304 -11.05 14.16 -3.95
C SER A 304 -11.02 15.30 -2.93
N PHE A 305 -9.82 15.76 -2.54
CA PHE A 305 -9.67 16.81 -1.55
C PHE A 305 -10.04 18.21 -2.05
N MET A 306 -10.09 18.45 -3.34
CA MET A 306 -10.65 19.70 -3.87
C MET A 306 -12.14 19.89 -3.55
N GLN A 307 -12.85 18.80 -3.23
CA GLN A 307 -14.26 18.79 -2.90
C GLN A 307 -14.53 18.53 -1.40
N PHE A 308 -13.47 18.30 -0.62
CA PHE A 308 -13.54 17.99 0.80
C PHE A 308 -12.99 19.15 1.63
N ASN A 309 -13.87 19.82 2.38
CA ASN A 309 -13.54 21.04 3.12
C ASN A 309 -13.21 20.80 4.60
N GLU A 310 -13.28 19.55 5.07
CA GLU A 310 -13.02 19.18 6.45
C GLU A 310 -11.54 18.84 6.68
N PRO A 311 -11.05 18.86 7.93
CA PRO A 311 -9.68 18.47 8.25
C PRO A 311 -9.37 17.03 7.86
N PHE A 312 -8.27 16.85 7.15
CA PHE A 312 -7.77 15.55 6.72
C PHE A 312 -6.24 15.49 6.78
N THR A 313 -5.72 14.28 6.74
CA THR A 313 -4.30 14.02 6.47
C THR A 313 -4.15 12.81 5.56
N VAL A 314 -2.99 12.71 4.92
CA VAL A 314 -2.67 11.59 4.03
C VAL A 314 -1.30 11.01 4.36
N ILE A 315 -1.20 9.70 4.25
CA ILE A 315 0.05 8.96 4.35
C ILE A 315 0.12 8.05 3.12
N HIS A 316 0.78 8.51 2.06
CA HIS A 316 0.81 7.87 0.75
C HIS A 316 -0.60 7.74 0.14
N ASP A 317 -1.14 6.51 0.07
CA ASP A 317 -2.48 6.17 -0.42
C ASP A 317 -3.51 5.98 0.70
N SER A 318 -3.09 6.08 1.95
CA SER A 318 -3.97 6.12 3.12
C SER A 318 -4.51 7.52 3.36
N VAL A 319 -5.81 7.64 3.57
CA VAL A 319 -6.49 8.88 3.94
C VAL A 319 -7.05 8.79 5.34
N LEU A 320 -6.90 9.88 6.10
CA LEU A 320 -7.36 9.95 7.48
C LEU A 320 -8.18 11.24 7.68
N CYS A 321 -9.34 11.11 8.31
CA CYS A 321 -10.12 12.24 8.79
C CYS A 321 -10.92 11.87 10.04
N ARG A 322 -11.65 12.83 10.60
CA ARG A 322 -12.52 12.58 11.76
C ARG A 322 -13.61 11.57 11.41
N ALA A 323 -14.03 10.79 12.40
CA ALA A 323 -15.05 9.75 12.22
C ALA A 323 -16.36 10.29 11.60
N GLY A 324 -16.80 11.48 12.00
CA GLY A 324 -18.03 12.10 11.48
C GLY A 324 -17.95 12.56 10.00
N ASP A 325 -16.75 12.64 9.43
CA ASP A 325 -16.53 13.14 8.06
C ASP A 325 -16.09 12.03 7.11
N MET A 326 -15.77 10.84 7.65
CA MET A 326 -15.20 9.75 6.88
C MET A 326 -16.14 9.21 5.80
N GLY A 327 -17.43 9.17 6.04
CA GLY A 327 -18.41 8.74 5.04
C GLY A 327 -18.40 9.63 3.79
N THR A 328 -18.32 10.95 3.98
CA THR A 328 -18.19 11.90 2.88
C THR A 328 -16.87 11.72 2.13
N LEU A 329 -15.74 11.60 2.86
CA LEU A 329 -14.43 11.39 2.26
C LEU A 329 -14.36 10.07 1.49
N ASN A 330 -14.85 8.98 2.07
CA ASN A 330 -14.88 7.66 1.43
C ASN A 330 -15.68 7.66 0.11
N ARG A 331 -16.79 8.41 0.06
CA ARG A 331 -17.55 8.58 -1.18
C ARG A 331 -16.75 9.35 -2.22
N LEU A 332 -16.17 10.51 -1.86
CA LEU A 332 -15.40 11.35 -2.79
C LEU A 332 -14.17 10.65 -3.38
N VAL A 333 -13.51 9.78 -2.61
CA VAL A 333 -12.37 9.01 -3.11
C VAL A 333 -12.80 7.90 -4.08
N ARG A 334 -14.04 7.40 -3.95
CA ARG A 334 -14.58 6.33 -4.82
C ARG A 334 -15.22 6.85 -6.11
N GLU A 335 -15.68 8.08 -6.13
CA GLU A 335 -16.23 8.79 -7.32
C GLU A 335 -15.10 9.36 -8.22
#